data_1d0e36e3d20038872f291644ec5ebacb
#
_entry.id   1d0e36e3d20038872f291644ec5ebacb
#
_cell.length_a   1.000
_cell.length_b   1.000
_cell.length_c   1.000
_cell.angle_alpha   90.00
_cell.angle_beta   90.00
_cell.angle_gamma   90.00
#
_symmetry.space_group_name_H-M   'P 1'
#
loop_
_entity.id
_entity.type
_entity.pdbx_description
1 polymer ?
#
loop_
_entity_poly.entity_id
_entity_poly.type
_entity_poly.pdbx_seq_one_letter_code
_entity_poly.pdbx_strand_id
1 'polypeptide(L)'
;MYLVVFRNRKRAGLDTAAYAADAAAMDALARAQPGFVSFKSYAADDGEVIALSEWADEAAAAAWRHIAAHAEVQGRGRADYYQSYTLFAGAPSRIHHFQRSEP
;
A
#
# COMPACT_ATOMS: atom_id res chain seq x y z
N MET A 1 -10.65 8.16 -9.96
CA MET A 1 -9.78 7.79 -8.82
C MET A 1 -10.11 6.39 -8.34
N TYR A 2 -9.08 5.62 -8.04
CA TYR A 2 -9.24 4.25 -7.53
C TYR A 2 -8.29 4.07 -6.34
N LEU A 3 -8.79 3.45 -5.26
CA LEU A 3 -8.05 3.32 -4.01
C LEU A 3 -7.70 1.87 -3.74
N VAL A 4 -6.51 1.64 -3.19
CA VAL A 4 -6.11 0.35 -2.63
C VAL A 4 -5.71 0.58 -1.18
N VAL A 5 -6.38 -0.12 -0.27
CA VAL A 5 -6.13 0.00 1.17
C VAL A 5 -5.62 -1.35 1.67
N PHE A 6 -4.40 -1.38 2.16
CA PHE A 6 -3.77 -2.58 2.70
C PHE A 6 -3.67 -2.43 4.21
N ARG A 7 -4.61 -3.05 4.92
CA ARG A 7 -4.65 -3.02 6.38
C ARG A 7 -3.95 -4.26 6.92
N ASN A 8 -2.94 -4.06 7.76
CA ASN A 8 -2.08 -5.18 8.14
C ASN A 8 -1.56 -5.06 9.58
N ARG A 9 -1.17 -6.22 10.11
CA ARG A 9 -0.39 -6.33 11.34
C ARG A 9 0.84 -7.17 11.04
N LYS A 10 2.00 -6.69 11.47
CA LYS A 10 3.26 -7.41 11.31
C LYS A 10 3.32 -8.55 12.33
N ARG A 11 3.97 -9.63 11.96
CA ARG A 11 4.23 -10.70 12.91
C ARG A 11 5.34 -10.30 13.87
N ALA A 12 5.27 -10.84 15.10
CA ALA A 12 6.31 -10.62 16.10
C ALA A 12 7.62 -11.25 15.63
N GLY A 13 8.73 -10.58 15.91
CA GLY A 13 10.06 -11.11 15.60
C GLY A 13 10.44 -11.09 14.13
N LEU A 14 9.73 -10.34 13.29
CA LEU A 14 10.12 -10.20 11.89
C LEU A 14 11.48 -9.51 11.77
N ASP A 15 12.20 -9.80 10.69
CA ASP A 15 13.44 -9.11 10.35
C ASP A 15 13.10 -7.69 9.87
N THR A 16 13.21 -6.71 10.77
CA THR A 16 12.82 -5.34 10.49
C THR A 16 13.67 -4.68 9.41
N ALA A 17 14.96 -5.04 9.34
CA ALA A 17 15.83 -4.48 8.29
C ALA A 17 15.45 -5.02 6.91
N ALA A 18 15.18 -6.32 6.81
CA ALA A 18 14.74 -6.93 5.57
C ALA A 18 13.39 -6.38 5.15
N TYR A 19 12.45 -6.23 6.10
CA TYR A 19 11.14 -5.66 5.80
C TYR A 19 11.28 -4.23 5.28
N ALA A 20 12.09 -3.39 5.92
CA ALA A 20 12.27 -2.01 5.51
C ALA A 20 12.85 -1.91 4.10
N ALA A 21 13.82 -2.77 3.77
CA ALA A 21 14.42 -2.81 2.44
C ALA A 21 13.40 -3.21 1.38
N ASP A 22 12.62 -4.25 1.64
CA ASP A 22 11.61 -4.73 0.70
C ASP A 22 10.47 -3.70 0.54
N ALA A 23 10.05 -3.06 1.64
CA ALA A 23 9.03 -2.03 1.60
C ALA A 23 9.49 -0.80 0.79
N ALA A 24 10.74 -0.40 0.95
CA ALA A 24 11.31 0.71 0.17
C ALA A 24 11.35 0.38 -1.32
N ALA A 25 11.73 -0.85 -1.67
CA ALA A 25 11.77 -1.30 -3.06
C ALA A 25 10.36 -1.32 -3.68
N MET A 26 9.37 -1.79 -2.92
CA MET A 26 7.98 -1.81 -3.38
C MET A 26 7.41 -0.40 -3.54
N ASP A 27 7.73 0.50 -2.63
CA ASP A 27 7.33 1.91 -2.73
C ASP A 27 7.89 2.55 -3.99
N ALA A 28 9.17 2.36 -4.25
CA ALA A 28 9.82 2.89 -5.46
C ALA A 28 9.19 2.31 -6.73
N LEU A 29 8.88 1.03 -6.72
CA LEU A 29 8.27 0.35 -7.86
C LEU A 29 6.85 0.87 -8.12
N ALA A 30 6.06 1.09 -7.07
CA ALA A 30 4.71 1.66 -7.19
C ALA A 30 4.74 3.06 -7.79
N ARG A 31 5.65 3.91 -7.29
CA ARG A 31 5.77 5.30 -7.75
C ARG A 31 6.16 5.42 -9.21
N ALA A 32 6.80 4.40 -9.75
CA ALA A 32 7.20 4.38 -11.16
C ALA A 32 6.09 3.92 -12.10
N GLN A 33 4.95 3.46 -11.58
CA GLN A 33 3.89 2.89 -12.42
C GLN A 33 3.02 3.96 -13.07
N PRO A 34 2.59 3.75 -14.33
CA PRO A 34 1.60 4.63 -14.96
C PRO A 34 0.31 4.68 -14.13
N GLY A 35 -0.23 5.87 -13.95
CA GLY A 35 -1.46 6.06 -13.19
C GLY A 35 -1.28 6.12 -11.69
N PHE A 36 -0.06 6.04 -11.18
CA PHE A 36 0.21 6.24 -9.76
C PHE A 36 -0.11 7.69 -9.37
N VAL A 37 -0.85 7.87 -8.26
CA VAL A 37 -1.19 9.19 -7.74
C VAL A 37 -0.50 9.45 -6.40
N SER A 38 -0.67 8.55 -5.43
CA SER A 38 -0.06 8.75 -4.11
C SER A 38 0.04 7.43 -3.35
N PHE A 39 0.93 7.42 -2.38
CA PHE A 39 1.08 6.31 -1.44
C PHE A 39 1.47 6.86 -0.08
N LYS A 40 0.80 6.38 0.96
CA LYS A 40 1.15 6.76 2.33
C LYS A 40 0.71 5.68 3.30
N SER A 41 1.54 5.44 4.32
CA SER A 41 1.24 4.50 5.41
C SER A 41 0.89 5.26 6.68
N TYR A 42 -0.06 4.71 7.44
CA TYR A 42 -0.53 5.26 8.70
C TYR A 42 -0.47 4.16 9.74
N ALA A 43 0.06 4.46 10.92
CA ALA A 43 0.17 3.49 12.00
C ALA A 43 -0.76 3.89 13.15
N ALA A 44 -1.56 2.95 13.60
CA ALA A 44 -2.40 3.13 14.79
C ALA A 44 -1.61 2.79 16.06
N ASP A 45 -2.09 3.27 17.20
CA ASP A 45 -1.43 3.05 18.48
C ASP A 45 -1.34 1.57 18.86
N ASP A 46 -2.27 0.76 18.35
CA ASP A 46 -2.32 -0.69 18.65
C ASP A 46 -1.41 -1.53 17.73
N GLY A 47 -0.65 -0.88 16.86
CA GLY A 47 0.28 -1.57 15.96
C GLY A 47 -0.30 -1.92 14.59
N GLU A 48 -1.58 -1.65 14.36
CA GLU A 48 -2.15 -1.85 13.02
C GLU A 48 -1.66 -0.76 12.07
N VAL A 49 -1.38 -1.14 10.83
CA VAL A 49 -0.91 -0.21 9.80
C VAL A 49 -1.87 -0.24 8.62
N ILE A 50 -2.15 0.93 8.07
CA ILE A 50 -2.85 1.07 6.81
C ILE A 50 -1.90 1.69 5.79
N ALA A 51 -1.68 0.98 4.70
CA ALA A 51 -1.00 1.52 3.52
C ALA A 51 -2.07 1.88 2.50
N LEU A 52 -2.18 3.17 2.19
CA LEU A 52 -3.17 3.70 1.26
C LEU A 52 -2.47 4.13 -0.02
N SER A 53 -2.90 3.57 -1.15
CA SER A 53 -2.45 4.04 -2.45
C SER A 53 -3.63 4.52 -3.28
N GLU A 54 -3.38 5.58 -4.05
CA GLU A 54 -4.36 6.18 -4.95
C GLU A 54 -3.86 6.04 -6.38
N TRP A 55 -4.79 5.69 -7.28
CA TRP A 55 -4.48 5.41 -8.68
C TRP A 55 -5.47 6.15 -9.58
N ALA A 56 -5.03 6.46 -10.80
CA ALA A 56 -5.87 7.19 -11.74
C ALA A 56 -7.17 6.43 -12.05
N ASP A 57 -7.07 5.10 -12.19
CA ASP A 57 -8.21 4.25 -12.51
C ASP A 57 -7.99 2.81 -12.05
N GLU A 58 -9.01 1.97 -12.24
CA GLU A 58 -8.95 0.57 -11.86
C GLU A 58 -7.87 -0.20 -12.64
N ALA A 59 -7.68 0.11 -13.91
CA ALA A 59 -6.70 -0.58 -14.75
C ALA A 59 -5.28 -0.37 -14.22
N ALA A 60 -4.96 0.86 -13.81
CA ALA A 60 -3.65 1.18 -13.25
C ALA A 60 -3.43 0.42 -11.94
N ALA A 61 -4.44 0.38 -11.06
CA ALA A 61 -4.35 -0.36 -9.80
C ALA A 61 -4.21 -1.86 -10.04
N ALA A 62 -4.92 -2.42 -11.01
CA ALA A 62 -4.83 -3.83 -11.36
C ALA A 62 -3.44 -4.19 -11.89
N ALA A 63 -2.88 -3.36 -12.75
CA ALA A 63 -1.53 -3.56 -13.27
C ALA A 63 -0.51 -3.54 -12.13
N TRP A 64 -0.65 -2.61 -11.19
CA TRP A 64 0.20 -2.54 -10.01
C TRP A 64 0.10 -3.82 -9.16
N ARG A 65 -1.12 -4.32 -8.93
CA ARG A 65 -1.30 -5.55 -8.13
C ARG A 65 -0.57 -6.74 -8.76
N HIS A 66 -0.56 -6.85 -10.08
CA HIS A 66 0.20 -7.90 -10.77
C HIS A 66 1.71 -7.79 -10.52
N ILE A 67 2.23 -6.58 -10.61
CA ILE A 67 3.66 -6.32 -10.39
C ILE A 67 4.02 -6.60 -8.94
N ALA A 68 3.18 -6.16 -8.00
CA ALA A 68 3.40 -6.38 -6.57
C ALA A 68 3.39 -7.87 -6.21
N ALA A 69 2.44 -8.62 -6.76
CA ALA A 69 2.36 -10.07 -6.52
C ALA A 69 3.60 -10.79 -7.06
N HIS A 70 4.08 -10.40 -8.23
CA HIS A 70 5.28 -10.98 -8.81
C HIS A 70 6.53 -10.69 -7.95
N ALA A 71 6.64 -9.45 -7.47
CA ALA A 71 7.74 -9.07 -6.58
C ALA A 71 7.72 -9.84 -5.26
N GLU A 72 6.51 -10.09 -4.70
CA GLU A 72 6.36 -10.89 -3.49
C GLU A 72 6.83 -12.33 -3.66
N VAL A 73 6.57 -12.91 -4.83
CA VAL A 73 7.03 -14.29 -5.11
C VAL A 73 8.55 -14.36 -5.13
N GLN A 74 9.21 -13.31 -5.61
CA GLN A 74 10.67 -13.26 -5.67
C GLN A 74 11.31 -12.82 -4.35
N GLY A 75 10.54 -12.16 -3.47
CA GLY A 75 11.00 -11.69 -2.19
C GLY A 75 10.55 -12.58 -1.04
N ARG A 76 10.47 -12.00 0.17
CA ARG A 76 10.06 -12.72 1.37
C ARG A 76 8.55 -12.77 1.54
N GLY A 77 7.85 -11.75 1.15
CA GLY A 77 6.40 -11.72 1.10
C GLY A 77 5.67 -11.92 2.40
N ARG A 78 4.41 -12.35 2.27
CA ARG A 78 3.42 -12.38 3.34
C ARG A 78 3.79 -13.28 4.51
N ALA A 79 4.32 -14.46 4.21
CA ALA A 79 4.60 -15.46 5.24
C ALA A 79 5.66 -14.98 6.22
N ASP A 80 6.57 -14.13 5.75
CA ASP A 80 7.69 -13.67 6.57
C ASP A 80 7.36 -12.40 7.36
N TYR A 81 6.42 -11.57 6.89
CA TYR A 81 6.21 -10.24 7.44
C TYR A 81 4.91 -10.04 8.18
N TYR A 82 3.82 -10.70 7.76
CA TYR A 82 2.49 -10.33 8.24
C TYR A 82 1.88 -11.40 9.11
N GLN A 83 1.35 -10.97 10.26
CA GLN A 83 0.47 -11.78 11.10
C GLN A 83 -0.90 -11.89 10.46
N SER A 84 -1.39 -10.78 9.91
CA SER A 84 -2.68 -10.72 9.23
C SER A 84 -2.74 -9.52 8.30
N TYR A 85 -3.59 -9.60 7.28
CA TYR A 85 -3.90 -8.43 6.48
C TYR A 85 -5.24 -8.59 5.79
N THR A 86 -5.82 -7.44 5.44
CA THR A 86 -7.00 -7.35 4.59
C THR A 86 -6.72 -6.28 3.54
N LEU A 87 -7.05 -6.57 2.31
CA LEU A 87 -6.89 -5.63 1.21
C LEU A 87 -8.26 -5.22 0.68
N PHE A 88 -8.49 -3.91 0.63
CA PHE A 88 -9.68 -3.33 0.03
C PHE A 88 -9.26 -2.57 -1.23
N ALA A 89 -10.09 -2.64 -2.27
CA ALA A 89 -9.84 -1.88 -3.49
C ALA A 89 -11.17 -1.44 -4.08
N GLY A 90 -11.23 -0.21 -4.56
CA GLY A 90 -12.43 0.32 -5.15
C GLY A 90 -12.37 1.80 -5.45
N ALA A 91 -13.34 2.27 -6.22
CA ALA A 91 -13.53 3.69 -6.46
C ALA A 91 -14.50 4.25 -5.42
N PRO A 92 -14.20 5.42 -4.83
CA PRO A 92 -15.15 6.02 -3.91
C PRO A 92 -16.41 6.47 -4.66
N SER A 93 -17.57 6.20 -4.08
CA SER A 93 -18.85 6.64 -4.64
C SER A 93 -19.11 8.12 -4.37
N ARG A 94 -18.37 8.70 -3.44
CA ARG A 94 -18.50 10.11 -3.09
C ARG A 94 -17.16 10.65 -2.60
N ILE A 95 -16.81 11.84 -3.09
CA ILE A 95 -15.62 12.56 -2.64
C ILE A 95 -16.07 13.96 -2.21
N HIS A 96 -15.63 14.39 -1.04
CA HIS A 96 -15.75 15.76 -0.58
C HIS A 96 -14.39 16.24 -0.14
N HIS A 97 -13.94 17.35 -0.69
CA HIS A 97 -12.63 17.92 -0.39
C HIS A 97 -12.82 19.34 0.13
N PHE A 98 -12.15 19.66 1.21
CA PHE A 98 -12.07 21.01 1.75
C PHE A 98 -10.61 21.34 2.06
N GLN A 99 -10.23 22.53 1.72
CA GLN A 99 -8.89 23.04 2.03
C GLN A 99 -9.03 24.52 2.41
N ARG A 100 -8.44 24.88 3.53
CA ARG A 100 -8.43 26.28 3.94
C ARG A 100 -7.49 27.05 3.00
N SER A 101 -7.93 28.20 2.51
CA SER A 101 -7.18 28.97 1.54
C SER A 101 -6.05 29.78 2.18
N GLU A 102 -6.09 29.99 3.49
CA GLU A 102 -5.03 30.71 4.21
C GLU A 102 -4.12 29.74 4.95
N PRO A 103 -2.85 30.15 5.12
CA PRO A 103 -1.87 29.31 5.84
C PRO A 103 -2.26 29.10 7.30
#